data_bebf06f3bb1324d289fa5b03b8073215
#
_entry.id   bebf06f3bb1324d289fa5b03b8073215
#
_cell.length_a   1.000
_cell.length_b   1.000
_cell.length_c   1.000
_cell.angle_alpha   90.00
_cell.angle_beta   90.00
_cell.angle_gamma   90.00
#
_symmetry.space_group_name_H-M   'P 1'
#
loop_
_entity.id
_entity.type
_entity.pdbx_description
1 polymer ?
#
loop_
_entity_poly.entity_id
_entity_poly.type
_entity_poly.pdbx_seq_one_letter_code
_entity_poly.pdbx_strand_id
1 'polypeptide(L)'
;MKQKIKIPPHNAKRVLRVADLPKDRNPAQFEIINANSKSRVVILDKRRRQIIELLASGPVYCASPVRISDIVHVLKREIGLEVETEFYPGDRTTGAGDFGIYFLRSRVRRLDGQEVAA
;
A
#
# COMPACT_ATOMS: atom_id res chain seq x y z
N MET A 1 -29.91 -17.66 5.58
CA MET A 1 -28.59 -17.34 5.24
C MET A 1 -27.95 -16.23 6.05
N LYS A 2 -26.76 -16.47 6.54
CA LYS A 2 -26.12 -15.48 7.35
C LYS A 2 -25.43 -14.45 6.55
N GLN A 3 -25.61 -13.21 6.89
CA GLN A 3 -24.83 -12.17 6.29
C GLN A 3 -23.54 -12.03 7.01
N LYS A 4 -22.46 -11.94 6.26
CA LYS A 4 -21.19 -11.65 6.86
C LYS A 4 -21.02 -10.18 6.99
N ILE A 5 -20.72 -9.73 8.18
CA ILE A 5 -20.38 -8.36 8.40
C ILE A 5 -18.93 -8.17 8.04
N LYS A 6 -18.66 -7.30 7.08
CA LYS A 6 -17.32 -7.04 6.65
C LYS A 6 -16.70 -6.02 7.57
N ILE A 7 -15.68 -6.43 8.29
CA ILE A 7 -15.04 -5.58 9.29
C ILE A 7 -13.64 -5.27 8.83
N PRO A 8 -13.24 -4.00 8.79
CA PRO A 8 -11.88 -3.66 8.36
C PRO A 8 -10.87 -4.16 9.38
N PRO A 9 -9.66 -4.51 8.91
CA PRO A 9 -8.61 -4.91 9.83
C PRO A 9 -8.23 -3.77 10.73
N HIS A 10 -8.02 -4.05 12.02
CA HIS A 10 -7.69 -2.96 12.94
C HIS A 10 -6.25 -2.51 12.83
N ASN A 11 -5.42 -3.21 12.08
CA ASN A 11 -4.07 -2.73 11.82
C ASN A 11 -3.99 -1.87 10.55
N ALA A 12 -5.12 -1.56 9.92
CA ALA A 12 -5.10 -0.72 8.73
C ALA A 12 -4.65 0.69 9.10
N LYS A 13 -3.72 1.21 8.33
CA LYS A 13 -3.13 2.50 8.62
C LYS A 13 -3.84 3.61 7.86
N ARG A 14 -4.09 4.71 8.55
CA ARG A 14 -4.70 5.88 7.94
C ARG A 14 -3.62 6.95 7.78
N VAL A 15 -3.51 7.49 6.58
CA VAL A 15 -2.53 8.54 6.30
C VAL A 15 -3.28 9.86 6.17
N LEU A 16 -3.06 10.75 7.10
CA LEU A 16 -3.72 12.04 7.14
C LEU A 16 -2.82 13.18 6.72
N ARG A 17 -1.50 12.95 6.74
CA ARG A 17 -0.53 13.98 6.36
C ARG A 17 0.77 13.30 5.94
N VAL A 18 1.64 14.06 5.33
CA VAL A 18 2.92 13.54 4.84
C VAL A 18 3.74 12.92 5.96
N ALA A 19 3.64 13.47 7.18
CA ALA A 19 4.40 12.93 8.30
C ALA A 19 3.99 11.51 8.70
N ASP A 20 2.83 11.06 8.24
CA ASP A 20 2.39 9.69 8.51
C ASP A 20 3.02 8.67 7.56
N LEU A 21 3.72 9.12 6.54
CA LEU A 21 4.39 8.24 5.60
C LEU A 21 5.76 7.84 6.13
N PRO A 22 6.32 6.71 5.67
CA PRO A 22 7.72 6.39 5.98
C PRO A 22 8.62 7.55 5.57
N LYS A 23 9.62 7.81 6.37
CA LYS A 23 10.39 9.04 6.20
C LYS A 23 11.44 9.00 5.13
N ASP A 24 11.99 7.83 4.86
CA ASP A 24 13.11 7.72 3.94
C ASP A 24 12.64 7.85 2.51
N ARG A 25 13.23 8.77 1.78
CA ARG A 25 12.88 9.06 0.40
C ARG A 25 14.03 8.80 -0.56
N ASN A 26 15.14 8.29 -0.06
CA ASN A 26 16.29 8.01 -0.91
C ASN A 26 16.00 6.83 -1.84
N PRO A 27 16.67 6.74 -2.98
CA PRO A 27 16.47 5.60 -3.86
C PRO A 27 16.79 4.29 -3.16
N ALA A 28 15.98 3.28 -3.42
CA ALA A 28 16.17 1.95 -2.85
C ALA A 28 15.72 0.91 -3.85
N GLN A 29 16.33 -0.26 -3.78
CA GLN A 29 15.98 -1.36 -4.66
C GLN A 29 14.97 -2.26 -3.99
N PHE A 30 13.96 -2.64 -4.75
CA PHE A 30 12.91 -3.53 -4.27
C PHE A 30 12.73 -4.66 -5.26
N GLU A 31 12.56 -5.86 -4.74
CA GLU A 31 12.18 -7.00 -5.56
C GLU A 31 10.68 -7.20 -5.42
N ILE A 32 10.00 -7.25 -6.55
CA ILE A 32 8.55 -7.42 -6.58
C ILE A 32 8.27 -8.83 -7.08
N ILE A 33 7.57 -9.62 -6.28
CA ILE A 33 7.27 -11.00 -6.61
C ILE A 33 5.77 -11.17 -6.64
N ASN A 34 5.23 -11.41 -7.82
CA ASN A 34 3.81 -11.66 -8.00
C ASN A 34 3.58 -13.16 -8.20
N ALA A 35 2.38 -13.61 -7.86
CA ALA A 35 2.03 -15.01 -8.09
C ALA A 35 2.10 -15.30 -9.58
N ASN A 36 2.67 -16.42 -9.94
CA ASN A 36 2.72 -16.88 -11.34
C ASN A 36 3.55 -15.99 -12.25
N SER A 37 4.43 -15.19 -11.69
CA SER A 37 5.27 -14.30 -12.48
C SER A 37 6.70 -14.36 -11.99
N LYS A 38 7.61 -14.00 -12.87
CA LYS A 38 8.99 -13.85 -12.46
C LYS A 38 9.14 -12.62 -11.60
N SER A 39 10.05 -12.66 -10.66
CA SER A 39 10.34 -11.49 -9.87
C SER A 39 11.00 -10.43 -10.74
N ARG A 40 10.85 -9.18 -10.33
CA ARG A 40 11.51 -8.08 -11.01
C ARG A 40 12.05 -7.12 -9.97
N VAL A 41 13.16 -6.49 -10.30
CA VAL A 41 13.81 -5.54 -9.41
C VAL A 41 13.57 -4.14 -9.95
N VAL A 42 13.16 -3.25 -9.07
CA VAL A 42 12.90 -1.86 -9.43
C VAL A 42 13.61 -0.96 -8.42
N ILE A 43 13.93 0.26 -8.87
CA ILE A 43 14.48 1.28 -7.99
C ILE A 43 13.40 2.32 -7.81
N LEU A 44 13.06 2.60 -6.56
CA LEU A 44 12.03 3.58 -6.25
C LEU A 44 12.59 4.60 -5.27
N ASP A 45 12.16 5.84 -5.43
CA ASP A 45 12.55 6.90 -4.52
C ASP A 45 11.36 7.80 -4.23
N LYS A 46 11.57 8.74 -3.36
CA LYS A 46 10.61 9.77 -3.02
C LYS A 46 9.27 9.16 -2.66
N ARG A 47 8.18 9.71 -3.18
CA ARG A 47 6.84 9.26 -2.78
C ARG A 47 6.58 7.80 -3.16
N ARG A 48 7.13 7.35 -4.28
CA ARG A 48 6.93 5.95 -4.70
C ARG A 48 7.54 4.99 -3.69
N ARG A 49 8.73 5.31 -3.19
CA ARG A 49 9.34 4.48 -2.16
C ARG A 49 8.51 4.50 -0.88
N GLN A 50 8.07 5.68 -0.48
CA GLN A 50 7.29 5.81 0.75
C GLN A 50 6.00 4.99 0.68
N ILE A 51 5.33 5.02 -0.46
CA ILE A 51 4.05 4.31 -0.59
C ILE A 51 4.26 2.80 -0.67
N ILE A 52 5.29 2.32 -1.38
CA ILE A 52 5.49 0.87 -1.43
C ILE A 52 5.86 0.34 -0.05
N GLU A 53 6.64 1.08 0.72
CA GLU A 53 6.98 0.67 2.07
C GLU A 53 5.76 0.68 2.98
N LEU A 54 4.90 1.66 2.81
CA LEU A 54 3.66 1.74 3.56
C LEU A 54 2.78 0.53 3.28
N LEU A 55 2.59 0.19 2.02
CA LEU A 55 1.77 -0.95 1.64
C LEU A 55 2.35 -2.26 2.13
N ALA A 56 3.68 -2.37 2.11
CA ALA A 56 4.34 -3.58 2.57
C ALA A 56 4.23 -3.77 4.08
N SER A 57 3.97 -2.70 4.82
CA SER A 57 3.84 -2.78 6.26
C SER A 57 2.46 -3.24 6.73
N GLY A 58 1.46 -3.20 5.86
CA GLY A 58 0.12 -3.65 6.21
C GLY A 58 -0.95 -2.93 5.41
N PRO A 59 -2.22 -3.21 5.70
CA PRO A 59 -3.32 -2.57 4.98
C PRO A 59 -3.36 -1.06 5.20
N VAL A 60 -3.83 -0.33 4.20
CA VAL A 60 -3.83 1.13 4.22
C VAL A 60 -5.17 1.64 3.71
N TYR A 61 -5.78 2.58 4.43
CA TYR A 61 -7.01 3.22 3.95
C TYR A 61 -6.74 3.98 2.66
N CYS A 62 -7.65 3.85 1.70
CA CYS A 62 -7.49 4.50 0.39
C CYS A 62 -7.60 6.00 0.48
N ALA A 63 -8.51 6.50 1.28
CA ALA A 63 -8.76 7.93 1.36
C ALA A 63 -7.64 8.62 2.15
N SER A 64 -7.08 9.65 1.56
CA SER A 64 -5.98 10.36 2.19
C SER A 64 -5.84 11.73 1.56
N PRO A 65 -5.66 12.78 2.36
CA PRO A 65 -5.43 14.11 1.78
C PRO A 65 -4.14 14.22 1.01
N VAL A 66 -3.19 13.32 1.23
CA VAL A 66 -1.92 13.34 0.48
C VAL A 66 -1.98 12.50 -0.78
N ARG A 67 -3.18 12.04 -1.15
CA ARG A 67 -3.45 11.43 -2.45
C ARG A 67 -2.60 10.21 -2.74
N ILE A 68 -2.54 9.29 -1.77
CA ILE A 68 -1.76 8.09 -1.96
C ILE A 68 -2.30 7.24 -3.10
N SER A 69 -3.58 7.36 -3.42
CA SER A 69 -4.18 6.58 -4.50
C SER A 69 -3.55 6.87 -5.85
N ASP A 70 -3.10 8.09 -6.07
CA ASP A 70 -2.42 8.43 -7.33
C ASP A 70 -1.15 7.61 -7.48
N ILE A 71 -0.38 7.50 -6.41
CA ILE A 71 0.88 6.76 -6.46
C ILE A 71 0.62 5.25 -6.51
N VAL A 72 -0.39 4.78 -5.79
CA VAL A 72 -0.76 3.36 -5.87
C VAL A 72 -1.08 2.99 -7.32
N HIS A 73 -1.84 3.86 -8.00
CA HIS A 73 -2.18 3.62 -9.40
C HIS A 73 -0.95 3.58 -10.28
N VAL A 74 0.00 4.49 -10.06
CA VAL A 74 1.25 4.51 -10.81
C VAL A 74 2.04 3.23 -10.59
N LEU A 75 2.15 2.77 -9.34
CA LEU A 75 2.89 1.55 -9.03
C LEU A 75 2.26 0.33 -9.68
N LYS A 76 0.93 0.26 -9.66
CA LYS A 76 0.25 -0.86 -10.33
C LYS A 76 0.54 -0.87 -11.82
N ARG A 77 0.51 0.30 -12.44
CA ARG A 77 0.67 0.38 -13.89
C ARG A 77 2.12 0.24 -14.33
N GLU A 78 3.05 0.86 -13.62
CA GLU A 78 4.43 0.93 -14.08
C GLU A 78 5.27 -0.26 -13.67
N ILE A 79 5.07 -0.79 -12.48
CA ILE A 79 5.91 -1.90 -12.02
C ILE A 79 5.13 -3.18 -11.80
N GLY A 80 3.84 -3.18 -12.12
CA GLY A 80 3.04 -4.39 -11.99
C GLY A 80 2.74 -4.78 -10.55
N LEU A 81 2.77 -3.81 -9.64
CA LEU A 81 2.44 -4.09 -8.25
C LEU A 81 1.00 -4.53 -8.14
N GLU A 82 0.75 -5.64 -7.47
CA GLU A 82 -0.60 -6.15 -7.28
C GLU A 82 -1.12 -5.66 -5.95
N VAL A 83 -2.11 -4.78 -6.02
CA VAL A 83 -2.76 -4.20 -4.85
C VAL A 83 -4.25 -4.39 -5.04
N GLU A 84 -4.87 -4.99 -4.05
CA GLU A 84 -6.30 -5.21 -4.07
C GLU A 84 -6.98 -4.17 -3.20
N THR A 85 -8.11 -3.65 -3.67
CA THR A 85 -8.90 -2.71 -2.90
C THR A 85 -10.14 -3.42 -2.42
N GLU A 86 -10.34 -3.44 -1.10
CA GLU A 86 -11.54 -3.99 -0.49
C GLU A 86 -12.38 -2.83 0.00
N PHE A 87 -13.68 -2.90 -0.29
CA PHE A 87 -14.59 -1.84 0.14
C PHE A 87 -15.40 -2.30 1.33
N TYR A 88 -15.64 -1.39 2.25
CA TYR A 88 -16.34 -1.64 3.50
C TYR A 88 -17.50 -0.66 3.64
N PRO A 89 -18.60 -1.08 4.23
CA PRO A 89 -19.74 -0.18 4.39
C PRO A 89 -19.45 0.91 5.41
N GLY A 90 -19.91 2.10 5.11
CA GLY A 90 -19.79 3.21 6.04
C GLY A 90 -20.86 3.15 7.11
N ASP A 91 -20.81 4.10 8.03
CA ASP A 91 -21.73 4.16 9.14
C ASP A 91 -22.94 4.99 8.72
N ARG A 92 -24.09 4.34 8.56
CA ARG A 92 -25.27 5.02 8.10
C ARG A 92 -25.83 5.99 9.14
N THR A 93 -25.54 5.75 10.40
CA THR A 93 -26.05 6.65 11.42
C THR A 93 -25.34 7.98 11.41
N THR A 94 -24.10 8.02 10.93
CA THR A 94 -23.35 9.27 10.82
C THR A 94 -23.36 9.82 9.41
N GLY A 95 -23.92 9.08 8.45
CA GLY A 95 -23.90 9.49 7.07
C GLY A 95 -22.59 9.21 6.36
N ALA A 96 -21.69 8.49 6.99
CA ALA A 96 -20.42 8.15 6.36
C ALA A 96 -20.64 7.17 5.21
N GLY A 97 -19.98 7.43 4.08
CA GLY A 97 -20.07 6.54 2.93
C GLY A 97 -19.14 5.37 3.03
N ASP A 98 -19.24 4.48 2.07
CA ASP A 98 -18.37 3.33 2.00
C ASP A 98 -16.93 3.79 1.81
N PHE A 99 -15.99 2.97 2.25
CA PHE A 99 -14.57 3.31 2.16
C PHE A 99 -13.78 2.10 1.71
N GLY A 100 -12.60 2.36 1.15
CA GLY A 100 -11.73 1.31 0.65
C GLY A 100 -10.46 1.18 1.48
N ILE A 101 -9.91 -0.01 1.46
CA ILE A 101 -8.63 -0.31 2.09
C ILE A 101 -7.79 -1.07 1.08
N TYR A 102 -6.53 -0.65 0.93
CA TYR A 102 -5.57 -1.33 0.07
C TYR A 102 -4.93 -2.49 0.79
N PHE A 103 -4.82 -3.62 0.08
CA PHE A 103 -4.09 -4.79 0.56
C PHE A 103 -3.04 -5.14 -0.48
N LEU A 104 -1.78 -5.15 -0.09
CA LEU A 104 -0.71 -5.52 -1.00
C LEU A 104 -0.75 -7.02 -1.22
N ARG A 105 -0.82 -7.44 -2.48
CA ARG A 105 -0.82 -8.85 -2.85
C ARG A 105 0.53 -9.32 -3.37
N SER A 106 1.33 -8.40 -3.94
CA SER A 106 2.71 -8.72 -4.30
C SER A 106 3.53 -8.93 -3.05
N ARG A 107 4.55 -9.76 -3.16
CA ARG A 107 5.57 -9.82 -2.14
C ARG A 107 6.64 -8.81 -2.50
N VAL A 108 7.04 -8.01 -1.54
CA VAL A 108 8.00 -6.94 -1.77
C VAL A 108 9.15 -7.11 -0.81
N ARG A 109 10.37 -7.11 -1.33
CA ARG A 109 11.55 -7.28 -0.51
C ARG A 109 12.55 -6.19 -0.82
N ARG A 110 13.08 -5.53 0.20
CA ARG A 110 14.14 -4.55 0.05
C ARG A 110 15.45 -5.29 -0.19
N LEU A 111 16.17 -4.90 -1.21
CA LEU A 111 17.40 -5.59 -1.55
C LEU A 111 18.63 -4.87 -1.00
N ASP A 112 18.66 -3.56 -1.16
CA ASP A 112 19.86 -2.82 -0.78
C ASP A 112 19.93 -2.52 0.71
N GLY A 113 18.86 -2.78 1.43
CA GLY A 113 18.89 -2.61 2.87
C GLY A 113 19.92 -3.49 3.54
N GLN A 114 20.22 -4.61 2.94
CA GLN A 114 21.19 -5.51 3.50
C GLN A 114 22.57 -5.16 3.14
N GLU A 115 22.75 -4.56 2.01
CA GLU A 115 24.06 -4.24 1.55
C GLU A 115 24.68 -3.13 2.30
N VAL A 116 23.85 -2.33 2.92
CA VAL A 116 24.35 -1.28 3.75
C VAL A 116 25.26 -1.81 4.81
N ALA A 117 25.03 -3.03 5.21
CA ALA A 117 25.85 -3.61 6.23
C ALA A 117 27.23 -3.95 5.75
N ALA A 118 27.42 -3.99 4.48
CA ALA A 118 28.72 -4.38 3.93
C ALA A 118 29.73 -3.26 4.08
#